data_6131ba308882b42a27cfc804cb40d11f
#
_entry.id   6131ba308882b42a27cfc804cb40d11f
#
_cell.length_a   1.000
_cell.length_b   1.000
_cell.length_c   1.000
_cell.angle_alpha   90.00
_cell.angle_beta   90.00
_cell.angle_gamma   90.00
#
_symmetry.space_group_name_H-M   'P 1'
#
loop_
_entity.id
_entity.type
_entity.pdbx_description
1 polymer ?
#
loop_
_entity_poly.entity_id
_entity_poly.type
_entity_poly.pdbx_seq_one_letter_code
_entity_poly.pdbx_strand_id
1 'polypeptide(L)'
;MPMLTLADLGVLRGVEVERTADGHEIVIASITPTYTGCPAMATMRDDLVHRLNDAGFPRVEVRVALDPPWSSDWISERGRAALREAGLSAPGPARRTSGPIALTLGPTRPAPNCPRCGSAVTRLTSEFGATACKALYTCTHCLEPFEHVKEI
;
A
#
# COMPACT_ATOMS: atom_id res chain seq x y z
N MET A 1 -10.50 -3.76 -2.12
CA MET A 1 -9.99 -5.01 -2.74
C MET A 1 -10.23 -6.11 -1.74
N PRO A 2 -11.16 -7.02 -1.95
CA PRO A 2 -11.55 -8.02 -0.94
C PRO A 2 -10.47 -9.07 -0.64
N MET A 3 -9.42 -9.15 -1.45
CA MET A 3 -8.35 -10.15 -1.31
C MET A 3 -7.09 -9.65 -0.60
N LEU A 4 -7.00 -8.35 -0.27
CA LEU A 4 -5.86 -7.72 0.38
C LEU A 4 -6.27 -7.19 1.74
N THR A 5 -5.58 -7.60 2.78
CA THR A 5 -5.74 -7.02 4.12
C THR A 5 -4.84 -5.80 4.30
N LEU A 6 -5.18 -4.95 5.28
CA LEU A 6 -4.33 -3.81 5.65
C LEU A 6 -2.96 -4.27 6.16
N ALA A 7 -2.89 -5.46 6.76
CA ALA A 7 -1.63 -6.08 7.17
C ALA A 7 -0.78 -6.50 5.96
N ASP A 8 -1.40 -7.08 4.91
CA ASP A 8 -0.68 -7.46 3.68
C ASP A 8 -0.10 -6.26 2.94
N LEU A 9 -0.79 -5.14 2.99
CA LEU A 9 -0.33 -3.88 2.40
C LEU A 9 0.69 -3.14 3.28
N GLY A 10 0.98 -3.62 4.49
CA GLY A 10 1.82 -2.91 5.44
C GLY A 10 1.23 -1.58 5.93
N VAL A 11 -0.07 -1.39 5.74
CA VAL A 11 -0.82 -0.21 6.23
C VAL A 11 -1.11 -0.35 7.72
N LEU A 12 -1.50 -1.55 8.18
CA LEU A 12 -1.65 -1.85 9.61
C LEU A 12 -0.26 -2.05 10.22
N ARG A 13 0.11 -1.19 11.16
CA ARG A 13 1.42 -1.16 11.81
C ARG A 13 1.49 -1.96 13.11
N GLY A 14 0.41 -1.98 13.83
CA GLY A 14 0.32 -2.68 15.09
C GLY A 14 -1.08 -2.61 15.69
N VAL A 15 -1.34 -3.51 16.62
CA VAL A 15 -2.53 -3.52 17.45
C VAL A 15 -2.07 -3.72 18.88
N GLU A 16 -2.47 -2.82 19.75
CA GLU A 16 -2.14 -2.83 21.17
C GLU A 16 -3.42 -2.83 21.99
N VAL A 17 -3.37 -3.43 23.16
CA VAL A 17 -4.49 -3.38 24.13
C VAL A 17 -3.98 -2.64 25.35
N GLU A 18 -4.58 -1.49 25.62
CA GLU A 18 -4.28 -0.68 26.79
C GLU A 18 -5.42 -0.80 27.81
N ARG A 19 -5.07 -0.71 29.10
CA ARG A 19 -6.06 -0.62 30.16
C ARG A 19 -6.19 0.82 30.61
N THR A 20 -7.40 1.36 30.49
CA THR A 20 -7.73 2.72 30.92
C THR A 20 -7.75 2.84 32.46
N ALA A 21 -7.67 4.06 33.00
CA ALA A 21 -7.64 4.32 34.44
C ALA A 21 -8.89 3.82 35.18
N ASP A 22 -10.01 3.69 34.48
CA ASP A 22 -11.29 3.12 34.97
C ASP A 22 -11.37 1.59 34.81
N GLY A 23 -10.24 0.93 34.45
CA GLY A 23 -10.10 -0.53 34.42
C GLY A 23 -10.65 -1.20 33.16
N HIS A 24 -11.11 -0.42 32.17
CA HIS A 24 -11.57 -0.96 30.91
C HIS A 24 -10.42 -1.18 29.91
N GLU A 25 -10.59 -2.14 29.01
CA GLU A 25 -9.65 -2.36 27.92
C GLU A 25 -10.06 -1.55 26.68
N ILE A 26 -9.07 -0.95 26.04
CA ILE A 26 -9.18 -0.26 24.74
C ILE A 26 -8.21 -0.88 23.75
N VAL A 27 -8.70 -1.21 22.57
CA VAL A 27 -7.86 -1.69 21.46
C VAL A 27 -7.41 -0.50 20.63
N ILE A 28 -6.12 -0.35 20.46
CA ILE A 28 -5.51 0.72 19.67
C ILE A 28 -4.91 0.09 18.43
N ALA A 29 -5.46 0.41 17.26
CA ALA A 29 -4.93 -0.01 15.97
C ALA A 29 -4.19 1.16 15.31
N SER A 30 -2.90 0.99 15.00
CA SER A 30 -2.08 1.99 14.33
C SER A 30 -2.00 1.70 12.84
N ILE A 31 -2.32 2.70 12.00
CA ILE A 31 -2.27 2.60 10.55
C ILE A 31 -1.42 3.72 9.95
N THR A 32 -0.71 3.39 8.85
CA THR A 32 0.10 4.37 8.10
C THR A 32 -0.41 4.44 6.66
N PRO A 33 -0.80 5.63 6.16
CA PRO A 33 -1.20 5.78 4.76
C PRO A 33 0.00 5.62 3.82
N THR A 34 -0.24 5.15 2.61
CA THR A 34 0.79 5.06 1.55
C THR A 34 1.26 6.43 1.06
N TYR A 35 0.46 7.47 1.25
CA TYR A 35 0.82 8.88 1.03
C TYR A 35 -0.10 9.80 1.82
N THR A 36 0.38 11.00 2.12
CA THR A 36 -0.39 12.02 2.83
C THR A 36 -1.60 12.47 2.00
N GLY A 37 -2.80 12.32 2.53
CA GLY A 37 -4.04 12.66 1.81
C GLY A 37 -4.70 11.47 1.09
N CYS A 38 -4.37 10.22 1.48
CA CYS A 38 -5.04 9.04 0.97
C CYS A 38 -6.57 9.12 1.22
N PRO A 39 -7.43 9.13 0.16
CA PRO A 39 -8.87 9.26 0.33
C PRO A 39 -9.51 8.04 1.02
N ALA A 40 -8.84 6.90 1.02
CA ALA A 40 -9.33 5.67 1.62
C ALA A 40 -9.15 5.62 3.16
N MET A 41 -8.46 6.60 3.77
CA MET A 41 -8.15 6.56 5.21
C MET A 41 -9.39 6.51 6.10
N ALA A 42 -10.42 7.30 5.77
CA ALA A 42 -11.66 7.28 6.54
C ALA A 42 -12.32 5.90 6.47
N THR A 43 -12.47 5.36 5.28
CA THR A 43 -13.05 4.02 5.06
C THR A 43 -12.26 2.92 5.79
N MET A 44 -10.92 2.98 5.75
CA MET A 44 -10.06 2.00 6.45
C MET A 44 -10.22 2.08 7.98
N ARG A 45 -10.34 3.30 8.53
CA ARG A 45 -10.61 3.50 9.95
C ARG A 45 -11.96 2.91 10.36
N ASP A 46 -13.01 3.25 9.61
CA ASP A 46 -14.36 2.81 9.90
C ASP A 46 -14.48 1.28 9.80
N ASP A 47 -13.88 0.66 8.79
CA ASP A 47 -13.84 -0.80 8.62
C ASP A 47 -13.10 -1.49 9.78
N LEU A 48 -11.96 -0.94 10.22
CA LEU A 48 -11.22 -1.46 11.37
C LEU A 48 -12.04 -1.38 12.65
N VAL A 49 -12.66 -0.24 12.94
CA VAL A 49 -13.51 -0.05 14.13
C VAL A 49 -14.66 -1.04 14.10
N HIS A 50 -15.34 -1.16 12.95
CA HIS A 50 -16.47 -2.06 12.79
C HIS A 50 -16.07 -3.52 13.02
N ARG A 51 -15.02 -4.00 12.37
CA ARG A 51 -14.54 -5.38 12.51
C ARG A 51 -14.06 -5.72 13.91
N LEU A 52 -13.39 -4.79 14.59
CA LEU A 52 -12.93 -5.01 15.96
C LEU A 52 -14.10 -5.02 16.94
N ASN A 53 -15.11 -4.16 16.75
CA ASN A 53 -16.34 -4.20 17.54
C ASN A 53 -17.09 -5.52 17.34
N ASP A 54 -17.22 -6.01 16.09
CA ASP A 54 -17.85 -7.31 15.78
C ASP A 54 -17.08 -8.48 16.40
N ALA A 55 -15.77 -8.34 16.54
CA ALA A 55 -14.90 -9.32 17.22
C ALA A 55 -15.00 -9.28 18.76
N GLY A 56 -15.83 -8.38 19.32
CA GLY A 56 -16.09 -8.31 20.76
C GLY A 56 -15.27 -7.25 21.51
N PHE A 57 -14.61 -6.33 20.80
CA PHE A 57 -13.87 -5.22 21.39
C PHE A 57 -14.70 -3.93 21.33
N PRO A 58 -15.42 -3.54 22.41
CA PRO A 58 -16.37 -2.43 22.35
C PRO A 58 -15.70 -1.05 22.34
N ARG A 59 -14.42 -0.98 22.72
CA ARG A 59 -13.64 0.26 22.74
C ARG A 59 -12.45 0.14 21.80
N VAL A 60 -12.52 0.84 20.68
CA VAL A 60 -11.49 0.82 19.63
C VAL A 60 -11.06 2.24 19.31
N GLU A 61 -9.76 2.47 19.28
CA GLU A 61 -9.14 3.69 18.77
C GLU A 61 -8.28 3.36 17.57
N VAL A 62 -8.42 4.11 16.49
CA VAL A 62 -7.53 3.99 15.31
C VAL A 62 -6.64 5.21 15.22
N ARG A 63 -5.35 5.00 15.40
CA ARG A 63 -4.30 6.04 15.32
C ARG A 63 -3.66 6.05 13.95
N VAL A 64 -3.41 7.23 13.42
CA VAL A 64 -2.64 7.41 12.18
C VAL A 64 -1.20 7.71 12.56
N ALA A 65 -0.28 6.80 12.20
CA ALA A 65 1.15 6.97 12.37
C ALA A 65 1.76 7.41 11.04
N LEU A 66 2.46 8.55 11.02
CA LEU A 66 3.13 9.10 9.84
C LEU A 66 4.65 8.92 9.90
N ASP A 67 5.18 8.54 11.06
CA ASP A 67 6.59 8.26 11.28
C ASP A 67 6.78 6.84 11.86
N PRO A 68 7.59 6.00 11.24
CA PRO A 68 8.20 6.20 9.92
C PRO A 68 7.15 6.23 8.80
N PRO A 69 7.44 6.92 7.68
CA PRO A 69 6.54 6.94 6.52
C PRO A 69 6.37 5.55 5.94
N TRP A 70 5.23 5.29 5.32
CA TRP A 70 4.96 4.01 4.70
C TRP A 70 6.00 3.68 3.62
N SER A 71 6.35 2.40 3.53
CA SER A 71 7.24 1.90 2.49
C SER A 71 6.62 0.70 1.79
N SER A 72 6.81 0.61 0.46
CA SER A 72 6.42 -0.55 -0.33
C SER A 72 7.14 -1.84 0.08
N ASP A 73 8.26 -1.75 0.81
CA ASP A 73 8.93 -2.92 1.39
C ASP A 73 8.10 -3.61 2.47
N TRP A 74 7.11 -2.93 3.04
CA TRP A 74 6.22 -3.49 4.06
C TRP A 74 5.09 -4.36 3.50
N ILE A 75 4.90 -4.35 2.19
CA ILE A 75 3.93 -5.24 1.54
C ILE A 75 4.43 -6.68 1.67
N SER A 76 3.60 -7.53 2.26
CA SER A 76 3.92 -8.95 2.45
C SER A 76 4.04 -9.69 1.11
N GLU A 77 4.73 -10.83 1.10
CA GLU A 77 4.78 -11.70 -0.08
C GLU A 77 3.36 -12.13 -0.55
N ARG A 78 2.47 -12.42 0.41
CA ARG A 78 1.07 -12.70 0.12
C ARG A 78 0.37 -11.49 -0.51
N GLY A 79 0.64 -10.28 -0.01
CA GLY A 79 0.13 -9.04 -0.58
C GLY A 79 0.62 -8.82 -2.01
N ARG A 80 1.91 -9.05 -2.28
CA ARG A 80 2.48 -8.95 -3.63
C ARG A 80 1.88 -9.99 -4.59
N ALA A 81 1.66 -11.22 -4.11
CA ALA A 81 0.99 -12.26 -4.91
C ALA A 81 -0.45 -11.87 -5.24
N ALA A 82 -1.23 -11.44 -4.26
CA ALA A 82 -2.61 -11.01 -4.44
C ALA A 82 -2.75 -9.79 -5.38
N LEU A 83 -1.79 -8.85 -5.35
CA LEU A 83 -1.74 -7.75 -6.33
C LEU A 83 -1.59 -8.28 -7.75
N ARG A 84 -0.66 -9.23 -7.98
CA ARG A 84 -0.46 -9.83 -9.30
C ARG A 84 -1.68 -10.62 -9.78
N GLU A 85 -2.31 -11.40 -8.91
CA GLU A 85 -3.55 -12.13 -9.20
C GLU A 85 -4.70 -11.19 -9.58
N ALA A 86 -4.74 -10.00 -8.96
CA ALA A 86 -5.70 -8.95 -9.31
C ALA A 86 -5.34 -8.18 -10.58
N GLY A 87 -4.28 -8.56 -11.30
CA GLY A 87 -3.84 -7.89 -12.53
C GLY A 87 -3.10 -6.57 -12.30
N LEU A 88 -2.64 -6.34 -11.06
CA LEU A 88 -1.84 -5.17 -10.69
C LEU A 88 -0.35 -5.53 -10.69
N SER A 89 0.48 -4.66 -11.22
CA SER A 89 1.93 -4.82 -11.07
C SER A 89 2.33 -4.40 -9.67
N ALA A 90 2.88 -5.35 -8.89
CA ALA A 90 3.38 -5.09 -7.55
C ALA A 90 4.65 -4.23 -7.61
N PRO A 91 4.92 -3.38 -6.58
CA PRO A 91 6.12 -2.55 -6.54
C PRO A 91 7.38 -3.41 -6.38
N GLY A 92 8.47 -2.89 -6.92
CA GLY A 92 9.82 -3.35 -6.59
C GLY A 92 10.23 -2.95 -5.17
N PRO A 93 11.51 -3.17 -4.79
CA PRO A 93 12.07 -2.69 -3.53
C PRO A 93 12.01 -1.16 -3.46
N ALA A 94 11.67 -0.61 -2.28
CA ALA A 94 11.73 0.82 -2.06
C ALA A 94 13.17 1.33 -2.20
N ARG A 95 13.36 2.43 -2.92
CA ARG A 95 14.68 3.04 -3.06
C ARG A 95 15.04 3.78 -1.78
N ARG A 96 15.98 3.24 -1.03
CA ARG A 96 16.61 3.98 0.06
C ARG A 96 17.65 4.93 -0.53
N THR A 97 17.28 6.18 -0.74
CA THR A 97 18.25 7.24 -1.10
C THR A 97 18.82 7.83 0.17
N SER A 98 19.96 7.29 0.63
CA SER A 98 20.78 7.95 1.64
C SER A 98 21.95 8.61 0.93
N GLY A 99 22.04 9.96 0.94
CA GLY A 99 23.13 10.71 0.36
C GLY A 99 22.76 11.49 -0.90
N PRO A 100 23.76 12.10 -1.58
CA PRO A 100 23.54 12.89 -2.79
C PRO A 100 22.93 12.05 -3.90
N ILE A 101 21.82 12.51 -4.48
CA ILE A 101 21.16 11.84 -5.61
C ILE A 101 21.87 12.29 -6.88
N ALA A 102 22.42 11.33 -7.64
CA ALA A 102 22.96 11.61 -8.97
C ALA A 102 21.81 12.01 -9.91
N LEU A 103 21.91 13.19 -10.49
CA LEU A 103 20.98 13.67 -11.51
C LEU A 103 21.27 12.91 -12.81
N THR A 104 20.39 12.04 -13.21
CA THR A 104 20.42 11.36 -14.52
C THR A 104 19.34 11.94 -15.44
N LEU A 105 19.74 12.31 -16.64
CA LEU A 105 18.83 12.78 -17.71
C LEU A 105 18.25 11.55 -18.45
N GLY A 106 17.46 10.73 -17.78
CA GLY A 106 16.87 9.52 -18.37
C GLY A 106 15.80 8.91 -17.48
N PRO A 107 15.14 7.83 -17.93
CA PRO A 107 14.17 7.13 -17.09
C PRO A 107 14.85 6.65 -15.80
N THR A 108 14.45 7.23 -14.68
CA THR A 108 15.05 6.93 -13.36
C THR A 108 14.52 5.63 -12.74
N ARG A 109 13.49 5.04 -13.32
CA ARG A 109 12.85 3.82 -12.84
C ARG A 109 12.82 2.76 -13.92
N PRO A 110 13.18 1.50 -13.61
CA PRO A 110 12.92 0.40 -14.52
C PRO A 110 11.40 0.28 -14.74
N ALA A 111 11.00 0.02 -15.97
CA ALA A 111 9.60 -0.22 -16.28
C ALA A 111 9.12 -1.50 -15.56
N PRO A 112 7.91 -1.52 -14.98
CA PRO A 112 7.38 -2.71 -14.32
C PRO A 112 7.05 -3.80 -15.32
N ASN A 113 7.17 -5.07 -14.90
CA ASN A 113 6.74 -6.19 -15.71
C ASN A 113 5.22 -6.22 -15.84
N CYS A 114 4.75 -6.61 -17.04
CA CYS A 114 3.34 -6.84 -17.29
C CYS A 114 2.80 -7.96 -16.39
N PRO A 115 1.75 -7.74 -15.56
CA PRO A 115 1.22 -8.77 -14.68
C PRO A 115 0.54 -9.92 -15.45
N ARG A 116 0.18 -9.70 -16.73
CA ARG A 116 -0.52 -10.68 -17.54
C ARG A 116 0.41 -11.62 -18.32
N CYS A 117 1.44 -11.09 -18.96
CA CYS A 117 2.33 -11.90 -19.80
C CYS A 117 3.79 -11.93 -19.33
N GLY A 118 4.14 -11.22 -18.25
CA GLY A 118 5.50 -11.18 -17.70
C GLY A 118 6.49 -10.32 -18.48
N SER A 119 6.11 -9.75 -19.62
CA SER A 119 7.01 -8.94 -20.47
C SER A 119 7.54 -7.73 -19.72
N ALA A 120 8.85 -7.49 -19.81
CA ALA A 120 9.49 -6.29 -19.25
C ALA A 120 9.38 -5.07 -20.20
N VAL A 121 8.86 -5.26 -21.42
CA VAL A 121 8.73 -4.17 -22.40
C VAL A 121 7.37 -3.52 -22.23
N THR A 122 7.33 -2.54 -21.33
CA THR A 122 6.12 -1.79 -20.97
C THR A 122 6.35 -0.29 -21.11
N ARG A 123 5.30 0.45 -21.38
CA ARG A 123 5.35 1.90 -21.59
C ARG A 123 4.46 2.60 -20.57
N LEU A 124 4.99 3.62 -19.92
CA LEU A 124 4.23 4.50 -19.06
C LEU A 124 3.16 5.25 -19.88
N THR A 125 1.91 5.15 -19.45
CA THR A 125 0.78 5.87 -20.06
C THR A 125 0.43 7.10 -19.25
N SER A 126 0.46 6.98 -17.90
CA SER A 126 0.21 8.09 -16.98
C SER A 126 0.93 7.85 -15.66
N GLU A 127 1.54 8.91 -15.12
CA GLU A 127 2.14 8.91 -13.77
C GLU A 127 1.10 8.70 -12.66
N PHE A 128 -0.17 8.94 -12.94
CA PHE A 128 -1.26 8.80 -11.98
C PHE A 128 -2.35 7.88 -12.54
N GLY A 129 -2.73 6.89 -11.71
CA GLY A 129 -3.89 6.04 -11.93
C GLY A 129 -5.13 6.59 -11.22
N ALA A 130 -6.04 5.70 -10.83
CA ALA A 130 -7.23 6.05 -10.04
C ALA A 130 -6.88 6.65 -8.66
N THR A 131 -5.68 6.36 -8.15
CA THR A 131 -5.11 6.92 -6.93
C THR A 131 -3.67 7.34 -7.15
N ALA A 132 -3.16 8.29 -6.37
CA ALA A 132 -1.80 8.82 -6.51
C ALA A 132 -0.69 7.77 -6.28
N CYS A 133 -0.98 6.70 -5.54
CA CYS A 133 -0.06 5.59 -5.29
C CYS A 133 0.09 4.62 -6.47
N LYS A 134 -0.66 4.82 -7.56
CA LYS A 134 -0.60 3.98 -8.75
C LYS A 134 -0.25 4.79 -9.99
N ALA A 135 0.39 4.13 -10.97
CA ALA A 135 0.64 4.62 -12.31
C ALA A 135 -0.01 3.70 -13.34
N LEU A 136 -0.29 4.22 -14.53
CA LEU A 136 -0.84 3.45 -15.65
C LEU A 136 0.25 3.11 -16.64
N TYR A 137 0.32 1.86 -17.02
CA TYR A 137 1.23 1.32 -18.03
C TYR A 137 0.47 0.56 -19.10
N THR A 138 1.09 0.42 -20.26
CA THR A 138 0.64 -0.48 -21.34
C THR A 138 1.77 -1.43 -21.70
N CYS A 139 1.48 -2.72 -21.73
CA CYS A 139 2.41 -3.72 -22.23
C CYS A 139 2.50 -3.59 -23.76
N THR A 140 3.72 -3.50 -24.31
CA THR A 140 3.89 -3.40 -25.76
C THR A 140 3.89 -4.77 -26.45
N HIS A 141 3.93 -5.87 -25.67
CA HIS A 141 3.90 -7.24 -26.19
C HIS A 141 2.47 -7.77 -26.31
N CYS A 142 1.67 -7.72 -25.23
CA CYS A 142 0.29 -8.23 -25.25
C CYS A 142 -0.78 -7.12 -25.33
N LEU A 143 -0.37 -5.86 -25.41
CA LEU A 143 -1.20 -4.65 -25.50
C LEU A 143 -2.11 -4.41 -24.30
N GLU A 144 -1.95 -5.16 -23.22
CA GLU A 144 -2.74 -5.01 -22.00
C GLU A 144 -2.38 -3.70 -21.27
N PRO A 145 -3.36 -2.82 -20.98
CA PRO A 145 -3.19 -1.73 -20.03
C PRO A 145 -3.27 -2.29 -18.60
N PHE A 146 -2.43 -1.80 -17.70
CA PHE A 146 -2.43 -2.23 -16.31
C PHE A 146 -1.99 -1.11 -15.35
N GLU A 147 -2.42 -1.22 -14.09
CA GLU A 147 -1.96 -0.35 -13.03
C GLU A 147 -0.71 -0.94 -12.35
N HIS A 148 0.22 -0.07 -12.02
CA HIS A 148 1.41 -0.38 -11.25
C HIS A 148 1.37 0.36 -9.91
N VAL A 149 1.55 -0.36 -8.80
CA VAL A 149 1.72 0.25 -7.48
C VAL A 149 3.13 0.81 -7.38
N LYS A 150 3.25 2.12 -7.11
CA LYS A 150 4.54 2.82 -7.07
C LYS A 150 5.41 2.37 -5.91
N GLU A 151 6.73 2.38 -6.11
CA GLU A 151 7.71 2.26 -5.04
C GLU A 151 7.75 3.57 -4.24
N ILE A 152 7.52 3.47 -2.94
CA ILE A 152 7.52 4.58 -1.98
C ILE A 152 8.36 4.19 -0.77
#